data_6121d45abf66143675ecab9a2a25b429
#
_entry.id   6121d45abf66143675ecab9a2a25b429
#
_cell.length_a   1.000
_cell.length_b   1.000
_cell.length_c   1.000
_cell.angle_alpha   90.00
_cell.angle_beta   90.00
_cell.angle_gamma   90.00
#
_symmetry.space_group_name_H-M   'P 1'
#
loop_
_entity.id
_entity.type
_entity.pdbx_description
1 polymer ?
#
loop_
_entity_poly.entity_id
_entity_poly.type
_entity_poly.pdbx_seq_one_letter_code
_entity_poly.pdbx_strand_id
1 'polypeptide(L)'
;MKLLSAALIAFTTVVISCNHADTEELEDSVIGREEWMKMRLADPLTGEIPLHMHERELAFAQGLPKLDESARSSYTYTHRGPFNVGGRTRAFAIDYTNTEILLAGGISGGMWKSDDNGMSWRQVGDPNDHPAVSCLTQDLRPGKSNIWYYGSGEIVGNSASKSFSAYFNGTGIYKSVDNGETWTVLDSTSSGTPEETDN
;
A
#
# COMPACT_ATOMS: atom_id res chain seq x y z
N MET A 1 29.55 -78.45 6.93
CA MET A 1 29.16 -77.59 5.80
C MET A 1 27.84 -76.99 6.16
N LYS A 2 27.85 -75.74 6.56
CA LYS A 2 26.64 -74.99 6.96
C LYS A 2 26.51 -73.83 6.00
N LEU A 3 25.45 -73.82 5.21
CA LEU A 3 25.06 -72.71 4.33
C LEU A 3 24.49 -71.59 5.20
N LEU A 4 25.12 -70.43 5.17
CA LEU A 4 24.55 -69.19 5.70
C LEU A 4 23.70 -68.55 4.58
N SER A 5 22.39 -68.51 4.82
CA SER A 5 21.49 -67.67 4.02
C SER A 5 21.61 -66.24 4.52
N ALA A 6 22.11 -65.34 3.68
CA ALA A 6 22.06 -63.92 3.92
C ALA A 6 20.69 -63.37 3.48
N ALA A 7 19.88 -62.97 4.44
CA ALA A 7 18.65 -62.25 4.18
C ALA A 7 18.99 -60.80 3.87
N LEU A 8 18.81 -60.41 2.61
CA LEU A 8 18.91 -59.03 2.14
C LEU A 8 17.63 -58.28 2.53
N ILE A 9 17.69 -57.49 3.59
CA ILE A 9 16.60 -56.58 3.97
C ILE A 9 16.71 -55.36 3.04
N ALA A 10 15.85 -55.33 2.03
CA ALA A 10 15.67 -54.14 1.23
C ALA A 10 14.94 -53.09 2.05
N PHE A 11 15.67 -52.07 2.48
CA PHE A 11 15.11 -50.88 3.14
C PHE A 11 14.58 -49.97 2.01
N THR A 12 13.29 -50.10 1.70
CA THR A 12 12.58 -49.15 0.85
C THR A 12 12.38 -47.89 1.61
N THR A 13 13.23 -46.90 1.43
CA THR A 13 12.99 -45.53 1.82
C THR A 13 11.84 -44.99 0.94
N VAL A 14 10.68 -44.88 1.53
CA VAL A 14 9.56 -44.10 0.98
C VAL A 14 9.96 -42.65 1.10
N VAL A 15 10.50 -42.09 0.01
CA VAL A 15 10.64 -40.66 -0.14
C VAL A 15 9.22 -40.13 -0.30
N ILE A 16 8.67 -39.60 0.79
CA ILE A 16 7.45 -38.79 0.68
C ILE A 16 7.89 -37.52 -0.04
N SER A 17 7.73 -37.52 -1.33
CA SER A 17 7.78 -36.31 -2.14
C SER A 17 6.65 -35.42 -1.65
N CYS A 18 6.99 -34.33 -0.97
CA CYS A 18 6.04 -33.26 -0.80
C CYS A 18 5.61 -32.80 -2.19
N ASN A 19 4.40 -33.15 -2.56
CA ASN A 19 3.81 -32.76 -3.82
C ASN A 19 3.87 -31.22 -3.96
N HIS A 20 4.49 -30.79 -5.01
CA HIS A 20 4.41 -29.43 -5.55
C HIS A 20 3.00 -29.16 -6.13
N ALA A 21 1.96 -29.45 -5.38
CA ALA A 21 0.59 -29.13 -5.79
C ALA A 21 0.20 -27.66 -5.52
N ASP A 22 1.10 -26.92 -4.82
CA ASP A 22 0.73 -25.61 -4.31
C ASP A 22 1.06 -24.43 -5.27
N THR A 23 1.83 -24.68 -6.34
CA THR A 23 2.20 -23.58 -7.27
C THR A 23 1.12 -23.27 -8.30
N GLU A 24 0.39 -24.26 -8.78
CA GLU A 24 -0.72 -24.02 -9.72
C GLU A 24 -1.91 -23.36 -9.04
N GLU A 25 -2.22 -23.72 -7.79
CA GLU A 25 -3.30 -23.10 -7.01
C GLU A 25 -2.99 -21.63 -6.63
N LEU A 26 -1.70 -21.27 -6.50
CA LEU A 26 -1.25 -19.91 -6.20
C LEU A 26 -1.29 -19.01 -7.43
N GLU A 27 -0.91 -19.50 -8.60
CA GLU A 27 -1.04 -18.77 -9.87
C GLU A 27 -2.52 -18.52 -10.20
N ASP A 28 -3.39 -19.49 -10.04
CA ASP A 28 -4.83 -19.33 -10.22
C ASP A 28 -5.45 -18.29 -9.27
N SER A 29 -4.94 -18.19 -8.04
CA SER A 29 -5.45 -17.20 -7.07
C SER A 29 -5.03 -15.77 -7.39
N VAL A 30 -3.86 -15.57 -7.97
CA VAL A 30 -3.34 -14.25 -8.39
C VAL A 30 -4.09 -13.78 -9.64
N ILE A 31 -4.16 -14.63 -10.66
CA ILE A 31 -4.91 -14.37 -11.90
C ILE A 31 -6.38 -14.10 -11.56
N GLY A 32 -6.98 -14.89 -10.69
CA GLY A 32 -8.35 -14.70 -10.27
C GLY A 32 -8.61 -13.37 -9.55
N ARG A 33 -7.61 -12.82 -8.83
CA ARG A 33 -7.73 -11.49 -8.20
C ARG A 33 -7.69 -10.37 -9.23
N GLU A 34 -6.77 -10.43 -10.19
CA GLU A 34 -6.68 -9.44 -11.27
C GLU A 34 -7.94 -9.43 -12.12
N GLU A 35 -8.43 -10.59 -12.52
CA GLU A 35 -9.68 -10.71 -13.23
C GLU A 35 -10.87 -10.18 -12.43
N TRP A 36 -10.92 -10.46 -11.12
CA TRP A 36 -11.95 -9.96 -10.24
C TRP A 36 -11.88 -8.43 -10.08
N MET A 37 -10.69 -7.87 -9.93
CA MET A 37 -10.49 -6.42 -9.88
C MET A 37 -10.89 -5.77 -11.21
N LYS A 38 -10.46 -6.31 -12.34
CA LYS A 38 -10.84 -5.84 -13.66
C LYS A 38 -12.35 -5.91 -13.85
N MET A 39 -12.99 -7.01 -13.48
CA MET A 39 -14.44 -7.16 -13.55
C MET A 39 -15.19 -6.10 -12.72
N ARG A 40 -14.63 -5.68 -11.56
CA ARG A 40 -15.24 -4.66 -10.71
C ARG A 40 -15.06 -3.23 -11.21
N LEU A 41 -13.93 -2.96 -11.84
CA LEU A 41 -13.52 -1.61 -12.23
C LEU A 41 -13.81 -1.30 -13.70
N ALA A 42 -13.94 -2.35 -14.53
CA ALA A 42 -14.16 -2.17 -15.96
C ALA A 42 -15.57 -1.62 -16.24
N ASP A 43 -15.63 -0.74 -17.21
CA ASP A 43 -16.91 -0.30 -17.79
C ASP A 43 -17.61 -1.50 -18.44
N PRO A 44 -18.86 -1.79 -18.06
CA PRO A 44 -19.60 -2.94 -18.58
C PRO A 44 -19.79 -2.95 -20.12
N LEU A 45 -19.68 -1.79 -20.76
CA LEU A 45 -19.86 -1.66 -22.22
C LEU A 45 -18.56 -1.91 -22.99
N THR A 46 -17.43 -1.48 -22.45
CA THR A 46 -16.13 -1.59 -23.10
C THR A 46 -15.28 -2.75 -22.59
N GLY A 47 -15.53 -3.21 -21.36
CA GLY A 47 -14.72 -4.21 -20.69
C GLY A 47 -13.36 -3.72 -20.24
N GLU A 48 -13.11 -2.41 -20.30
CA GLU A 48 -11.84 -1.77 -19.92
C GLU A 48 -12.03 -0.83 -18.74
N ILE A 49 -10.97 -0.67 -17.93
CA ILE A 49 -10.96 0.27 -16.83
C ILE A 49 -10.87 1.70 -17.41
N PRO A 50 -11.82 2.58 -17.10
CA PRO A 50 -11.81 3.95 -17.64
C PRO A 50 -10.61 4.73 -17.17
N LEU A 51 -9.99 5.47 -18.07
CA LEU A 51 -8.91 6.40 -17.73
C LEU A 51 -9.40 7.46 -16.73
N HIS A 52 -8.53 7.86 -15.83
CA HIS A 52 -8.81 8.85 -14.77
C HIS A 52 -9.99 8.47 -13.89
N MET A 53 -10.20 7.17 -13.65
CA MET A 53 -11.32 6.66 -12.86
C MET A 53 -11.32 7.25 -11.44
N HIS A 54 -10.17 7.28 -10.79
CA HIS A 54 -10.04 7.80 -9.43
C HIS A 54 -10.41 9.29 -9.34
N GLU A 55 -9.91 10.11 -10.25
CA GLU A 55 -10.23 11.54 -10.32
C GLU A 55 -11.72 11.78 -10.59
N ARG A 56 -12.32 10.96 -11.45
CA ARG A 56 -13.76 11.02 -11.75
C ARG A 56 -14.60 10.63 -10.55
N GLU A 57 -14.20 9.60 -9.81
CA GLU A 57 -14.88 9.16 -8.59
C GLU A 57 -14.77 10.22 -7.49
N LEU A 58 -13.60 10.83 -7.31
CA LEU A 58 -13.42 11.93 -6.37
C LEU A 58 -14.27 13.14 -6.75
N ALA A 59 -14.28 13.53 -8.01
CA ALA A 59 -15.11 14.64 -8.49
C ALA A 59 -16.61 14.36 -8.27
N PHE A 60 -17.04 13.13 -8.51
CA PHE A 60 -18.40 12.71 -8.23
C PHE A 60 -18.70 12.77 -6.71
N ALA A 61 -17.81 12.22 -5.88
CA ALA A 61 -17.97 12.22 -4.43
C ALA A 61 -18.01 13.64 -3.83
N GLN A 62 -17.22 14.57 -4.38
CA GLN A 62 -17.24 15.98 -3.98
C GLN A 62 -18.54 16.68 -4.36
N GLY A 63 -19.18 16.25 -5.45
CA GLY A 63 -20.48 16.75 -5.91
C GLY A 63 -21.68 16.19 -5.17
N LEU A 64 -21.50 15.15 -4.33
CA LEU A 64 -22.59 14.61 -3.54
C LEU A 64 -23.07 15.61 -2.47
N PRO A 65 -24.37 15.63 -2.14
CA PRO A 65 -24.88 16.43 -1.06
C PRO A 65 -24.16 16.10 0.26
N LYS A 66 -23.49 17.10 0.81
CA LYS A 66 -22.86 16.96 2.13
C LYS A 66 -23.91 17.18 3.20
N LEU A 67 -23.89 16.36 4.24
CA LEU A 67 -24.66 16.63 5.45
C LEU A 67 -24.22 17.96 6.02
N ASP A 68 -25.18 18.81 6.37
CA ASP A 68 -24.91 20.07 7.04
C ASP A 68 -24.08 19.82 8.31
N GLU A 69 -23.05 20.61 8.53
CA GLU A 69 -22.21 20.48 9.74
C GLU A 69 -23.03 20.59 11.04
N SER A 70 -24.12 21.35 11.00
CA SER A 70 -25.08 21.43 12.11
C SER A 70 -25.75 20.09 12.42
N ALA A 71 -25.98 19.25 11.43
CA ALA A 71 -26.52 17.89 11.60
C ALA A 71 -25.46 16.90 12.13
N ARG A 72 -24.17 17.18 11.90
CA ARG A 72 -23.05 16.38 12.43
C ARG A 72 -22.76 16.69 13.90
N SER A 73 -23.10 17.88 14.37
CA SER A 73 -22.77 18.34 15.73
C SER A 73 -23.49 17.56 16.85
N SER A 74 -24.50 16.75 16.51
CA SER A 74 -25.21 15.90 17.49
C SER A 74 -24.48 14.56 17.78
N TYR A 75 -23.46 14.21 17.00
CA TYR A 75 -22.74 12.95 17.19
C TYR A 75 -21.28 13.22 17.54
N THR A 76 -20.88 12.81 18.72
CA THR A 76 -19.46 12.81 19.13
C THR A 76 -18.88 11.45 18.87
N TYR A 77 -17.93 11.39 17.93
CA TYR A 77 -17.17 10.18 17.67
C TYR A 77 -15.96 10.13 18.59
N THR A 78 -15.88 9.09 19.40
CA THR A 78 -14.72 8.84 20.23
C THR A 78 -13.94 7.67 19.64
N HIS A 79 -12.67 7.87 19.37
CA HIS A 79 -11.78 6.80 18.94
C HIS A 79 -11.65 5.76 20.06
N ARG A 80 -12.06 4.54 19.80
CA ARG A 80 -12.08 3.45 20.77
C ARG A 80 -10.96 2.42 20.58
N GLY A 81 -10.03 2.70 19.70
CA GLY A 81 -8.92 1.83 19.37
C GLY A 81 -9.25 0.83 18.24
N PRO A 82 -8.42 -0.18 18.04
CA PRO A 82 -7.29 -0.56 18.92
C PRO A 82 -6.15 0.47 18.88
N PHE A 83 -5.52 0.73 20.04
CA PHE A 83 -4.43 1.70 20.17
C PHE A 83 -3.04 1.05 20.12
N ASN A 84 -3.01 -0.27 20.23
CA ASN A 84 -1.79 -1.09 20.31
C ASN A 84 -1.62 -2.05 19.13
N VAL A 85 -2.37 -1.85 18.07
CA VAL A 85 -2.19 -2.61 16.81
C VAL A 85 -1.32 -1.77 15.89
N GLY A 86 -0.11 -2.24 15.63
CA GLY A 86 0.82 -1.59 14.71
C GLY A 86 0.34 -1.69 13.27
N GLY A 87 0.61 -0.64 12.49
CA GLY A 87 0.49 -0.64 11.05
C GLY A 87 1.82 -1.03 10.39
N ARG A 88 1.78 -1.29 9.09
CA ARG A 88 2.98 -1.51 8.30
C ARG A 88 3.51 -0.16 7.79
N THR A 89 4.60 0.32 8.40
CA THR A 89 5.32 1.51 7.92
C THR A 89 6.37 1.07 6.90
N ARG A 90 6.38 1.68 5.74
CA ARG A 90 7.32 1.41 4.64
C ARG A 90 8.29 2.55 4.41
N ALA A 91 7.85 3.76 4.62
CA ALA A 91 8.64 4.94 4.42
C ALA A 91 8.88 5.64 5.76
N PHE A 92 10.11 6.06 5.99
CA PHE A 92 10.49 6.85 7.15
C PHE A 92 11.64 7.77 6.77
N ALA A 93 11.54 9.04 7.16
CA ALA A 93 12.61 9.99 6.95
C ALA A 93 12.68 11.02 8.08
N ILE A 94 13.87 11.56 8.26
CA ILE A 94 14.18 12.62 9.22
C ILE A 94 14.57 13.85 8.40
N ASP A 95 14.05 15.00 8.74
CA ASP A 95 14.44 16.26 8.10
C ASP A 95 15.93 16.53 8.38
N TYR A 96 16.72 16.68 7.31
CA TYR A 96 18.16 16.88 7.44
C TYR A 96 18.54 18.26 8.01
N THR A 97 17.61 19.22 8.01
CA THR A 97 17.82 20.57 8.57
C THR A 97 17.29 20.73 9.99
N ASN A 98 16.28 19.95 10.33
CA ASN A 98 15.70 19.91 11.68
C ASN A 98 15.32 18.48 12.07
N THR A 99 16.18 17.84 12.84
CA THR A 99 16.01 16.42 13.25
C THR A 99 14.82 16.17 14.18
N GLU A 100 14.12 17.19 14.67
CA GLU A 100 12.88 17.04 15.42
C GLU A 100 11.70 16.70 14.50
N ILE A 101 11.82 17.00 13.19
CA ILE A 101 10.80 16.72 12.19
C ILE A 101 11.02 15.34 11.61
N LEU A 102 10.03 14.48 11.77
CA LEU A 102 10.01 13.13 11.25
C LEU A 102 8.77 12.93 10.37
N LEU A 103 8.94 12.21 9.28
CA LEU A 103 7.85 11.77 8.41
C LEU A 103 7.82 10.25 8.34
N ALA A 104 6.63 9.67 8.44
CA ALA A 104 6.42 8.22 8.36
C ALA A 104 5.25 7.91 7.44
N GLY A 105 5.48 7.04 6.46
CA GLY A 105 4.48 6.60 5.50
C GLY A 105 4.02 5.16 5.75
N GLY A 106 2.72 4.99 5.92
CA GLY A 106 2.09 3.69 6.06
C GLY A 106 1.55 3.18 4.72
N ILE A 107 1.38 1.86 4.60
CA ILE A 107 0.83 1.26 3.37
C ILE A 107 -0.68 1.46 3.23
N SER A 108 -1.39 1.68 4.30
CA SER A 108 -2.84 1.91 4.28
C SER A 108 -3.27 3.01 5.25
N GLY A 109 -2.30 3.73 5.82
CA GLY A 109 -2.54 4.76 6.82
C GLY A 109 -2.10 6.16 6.39
N GLY A 110 -1.66 6.34 5.15
CA GLY A 110 -1.21 7.62 4.63
C GLY A 110 0.10 8.12 5.25
N MET A 111 0.29 9.43 5.18
CA MET A 111 1.48 10.11 5.67
C MET A 111 1.24 10.65 7.09
N TRP A 112 2.22 10.48 7.94
CA TRP A 112 2.25 10.94 9.33
C TRP A 112 3.47 11.80 9.58
N LYS A 113 3.31 12.83 10.37
CA LYS A 113 4.39 13.76 10.75
C LYS A 113 4.48 13.94 12.25
N SER A 114 5.70 14.01 12.72
CA SER A 114 6.07 14.45 14.06
C SER A 114 6.88 15.72 13.97
N ASP A 115 6.65 16.67 14.87
CA ASP A 115 7.43 17.90 15.01
C ASP A 115 8.17 17.95 16.37
N ASP A 116 8.20 16.83 17.10
CA ASP A 116 8.72 16.71 18.47
C ASP A 116 9.59 15.45 18.65
N ASN A 117 10.35 15.09 17.62
CA ASN A 117 11.25 13.94 17.62
C ASN A 117 10.53 12.59 17.91
N GLY A 118 9.30 12.45 17.42
CA GLY A 118 8.53 11.21 17.49
C GLY A 118 7.72 11.02 18.78
N MET A 119 7.66 12.04 19.66
CA MET A 119 6.86 11.95 20.88
C MET A 119 5.36 11.99 20.59
N SER A 120 4.96 12.76 19.59
CA SER A 120 3.60 12.78 19.07
C SER A 120 3.59 12.71 17.54
N TRP A 121 2.49 12.19 16.99
CA TRP A 121 2.30 12.02 15.56
C TRP A 121 0.92 12.51 15.14
N ARG A 122 0.86 13.18 14.01
CA ARG A 122 -0.40 13.57 13.37
C ARG A 122 -0.41 13.14 11.91
N GLN A 123 -1.56 12.80 11.41
CA GLN A 123 -1.74 12.55 9.99
C GLN A 123 -1.66 13.86 9.21
N VAL A 124 -0.99 13.85 8.07
CA VAL A 124 -0.82 15.00 7.17
C VAL A 124 -1.27 14.64 5.76
N GLY A 125 -1.50 15.67 4.92
CA GLY A 125 -2.04 15.50 3.58
C GLY A 125 -3.58 15.55 3.55
N ASP A 126 -4.14 15.43 2.35
CA ASP A 126 -5.58 15.36 2.14
C ASP A 126 -6.08 13.93 2.42
N PRO A 127 -7.25 13.73 3.04
CA PRO A 127 -7.85 12.40 3.18
C PRO A 127 -8.10 11.66 1.85
N ASN A 128 -8.11 12.39 0.74
CA ASN A 128 -8.24 11.82 -0.60
C ASN A 128 -6.89 11.50 -1.25
N ASP A 129 -5.76 11.84 -0.62
CA ASP A 129 -4.45 11.42 -1.08
C ASP A 129 -4.33 9.90 -1.00
N HIS A 130 -3.48 9.32 -1.86
CA HIS A 130 -3.32 7.88 -1.87
C HIS A 130 -2.74 7.37 -0.54
N PRO A 131 -3.41 6.44 0.16
CA PRO A 131 -3.03 6.04 1.51
C PRO A 131 -1.78 5.15 1.56
N ALA A 132 -1.37 4.54 0.43
CA ALA A 132 -0.20 3.67 0.39
C ALA A 132 1.05 4.49 0.09
N VAL A 133 1.94 4.62 1.07
CA VAL A 133 3.23 5.32 0.93
C VAL A 133 4.35 4.29 1.01
N SER A 134 5.05 4.07 -0.11
CA SER A 134 6.08 3.03 -0.23
C SER A 134 7.50 3.55 -0.05
N CYS A 135 7.76 4.79 -0.43
CA CYS A 135 9.05 5.44 -0.27
C CYS A 135 8.88 6.93 0.00
N LEU A 136 9.89 7.55 0.60
CA LEU A 136 9.87 8.96 1.00
C LEU A 136 11.27 9.51 0.91
N THR A 137 11.41 10.72 0.38
CA THR A 137 12.70 11.41 0.30
C THR A 137 12.54 12.92 0.37
N GLN A 138 13.55 13.58 0.94
CA GLN A 138 13.65 15.04 0.99
C GLN A 138 14.58 15.54 -0.12
N ASP A 139 14.32 16.73 -0.63
CA ASP A 139 15.21 17.41 -1.57
C ASP A 139 16.41 17.98 -0.82
N LEU A 140 17.58 17.39 -1.02
CA LEU A 140 18.82 17.76 -0.33
C LEU A 140 19.53 18.98 -0.93
N ARG A 141 18.99 19.58 -1.99
CA ARG A 141 19.59 20.76 -2.61
C ARG A 141 19.47 21.98 -1.70
N PRO A 142 20.47 22.86 -1.65
CA PRO A 142 20.42 24.06 -0.82
C PRO A 142 19.16 24.90 -1.05
N GLY A 143 18.46 25.25 0.03
CA GLY A 143 17.24 26.04 0.00
C GLY A 143 15.98 25.27 -0.46
N LYS A 144 16.04 23.93 -0.48
CA LYS A 144 14.95 23.05 -0.87
C LYS A 144 14.50 22.08 0.23
N SER A 145 14.92 22.30 1.46
CA SER A 145 14.60 21.41 2.60
C SER A 145 13.11 21.25 2.88
N ASN A 146 12.30 22.19 2.44
CA ASN A 146 10.84 22.12 2.54
C ASN A 146 10.18 21.25 1.46
N ILE A 147 10.98 20.75 0.51
CA ILE A 147 10.46 19.93 -0.59
C ILE A 147 10.67 18.45 -0.27
N TRP A 148 9.58 17.70 -0.37
CA TRP A 148 9.56 16.26 -0.16
C TRP A 148 8.86 15.55 -1.29
N TYR A 149 9.18 14.27 -1.48
CA TYR A 149 8.53 13.42 -2.45
C TYR A 149 8.21 12.06 -1.82
N TYR A 150 7.05 11.50 -2.14
CA TYR A 150 6.78 10.10 -1.84
C TYR A 150 6.23 9.37 -3.06
N GLY A 151 6.53 8.06 -3.15
CA GLY A 151 5.90 7.15 -4.11
C GLY A 151 4.70 6.46 -3.48
N SER A 152 3.60 6.42 -4.21
CA SER A 152 2.40 5.69 -3.80
C SER A 152 2.40 4.25 -4.28
N GLY A 153 1.55 3.42 -3.67
CA GLY A 153 1.39 2.01 -4.01
C GLY A 153 2.42 1.09 -3.34
N GLU A 154 2.25 -0.20 -3.50
CA GLU A 154 3.18 -1.22 -3.05
C GLU A 154 3.11 -2.44 -3.96
N ILE A 155 4.19 -2.74 -4.67
CA ILE A 155 4.25 -3.88 -5.59
C ILE A 155 4.70 -5.17 -4.91
N VAL A 156 5.55 -5.07 -3.89
CA VAL A 156 6.11 -6.24 -3.18
C VAL A 156 5.94 -6.07 -1.69
N GLY A 157 5.43 -7.08 -1.03
CA GLY A 157 5.53 -7.10 0.42
C GLY A 157 4.26 -7.26 1.20
N ASN A 158 3.53 -8.28 0.93
CA ASN A 158 2.49 -8.69 1.86
C ASN A 158 3.01 -9.76 2.81
N SER A 159 3.08 -9.43 4.09
CA SER A 159 3.42 -10.39 5.14
C SER A 159 2.33 -11.43 5.39
N ALA A 160 1.11 -11.20 4.89
CA ALA A 160 -0.03 -12.09 5.07
C ALA A 160 -0.24 -13.07 3.92
N SER A 161 0.50 -12.93 2.83
CA SER A 161 0.42 -13.82 1.67
C SER A 161 1.73 -14.56 1.45
N LYS A 162 1.67 -15.87 1.29
CA LYS A 162 2.83 -16.70 0.95
C LYS A 162 3.43 -16.38 -0.42
N SER A 163 2.66 -15.77 -1.30
CA SER A 163 3.04 -15.43 -2.67
C SER A 163 3.52 -13.99 -2.87
N PHE A 164 3.52 -13.16 -1.84
CA PHE A 164 3.81 -11.71 -1.95
C PHE A 164 2.91 -10.97 -2.97
N SER A 165 1.74 -11.51 -3.24
CA SER A 165 0.83 -11.08 -4.32
C SER A 165 -0.23 -10.07 -3.90
N ALA A 166 -0.24 -9.62 -2.64
CA ALA A 166 -1.15 -8.55 -2.22
C ALA A 166 -0.44 -7.20 -2.36
N TYR A 167 -0.53 -6.63 -3.52
CA TYR A 167 -0.04 -5.29 -3.84
C TYR A 167 -1.15 -4.24 -3.66
N PHE A 168 -0.74 -3.00 -3.49
CA PHE A 168 -1.60 -1.84 -3.57
C PHE A 168 -1.20 -1.05 -4.81
N ASN A 169 -2.14 -0.84 -5.71
CA ASN A 169 -1.90 0.02 -6.85
C ASN A 169 -1.61 1.44 -6.36
N GLY A 170 -0.62 2.07 -6.95
CA GLY A 170 -0.31 3.47 -6.73
C GLY A 170 -1.08 4.38 -7.67
N THR A 171 -0.90 5.68 -7.48
CA THR A 171 -1.41 6.74 -8.35
C THR A 171 -0.28 7.70 -8.76
N GLY A 172 0.97 7.27 -8.62
CA GLY A 172 2.14 8.03 -9.02
C GLY A 172 2.95 8.59 -7.85
N ILE A 173 3.74 9.61 -8.16
CA ILE A 173 4.62 10.29 -7.20
C ILE A 173 3.96 11.56 -6.71
N TYR A 174 3.98 11.76 -5.40
CA TYR A 174 3.47 12.96 -4.74
C TYR A 174 4.62 13.87 -4.31
N LYS A 175 4.36 15.17 -4.38
CA LYS A 175 5.30 16.21 -3.98
C LYS A 175 4.67 17.13 -2.94
N SER A 176 5.43 17.44 -1.90
CA SER A 176 5.16 18.52 -0.96
C SER A 176 6.13 19.66 -1.18
N VAL A 177 5.68 20.89 -0.92
CA VAL A 177 6.52 22.11 -0.95
C VAL A 177 6.45 22.89 0.37
N ASP A 178 5.80 22.33 1.38
CA ASP A 178 5.51 22.92 2.68
C ASP A 178 5.98 22.03 3.84
N ASN A 179 7.08 21.33 3.63
CA ASN A 179 7.69 20.45 4.62
C ASN A 179 6.81 19.26 5.02
N GLY A 180 6.09 18.67 4.05
CA GLY A 180 5.30 17.47 4.23
C GLY A 180 3.90 17.69 4.80
N GLU A 181 3.38 18.93 4.83
CA GLU A 181 2.03 19.21 5.31
C GLU A 181 0.97 18.86 4.28
N THR A 182 1.17 19.30 3.03
CA THR A 182 0.27 19.00 1.93
C THR A 182 1.01 18.34 0.78
N TRP A 183 0.30 17.54 -0.01
CA TRP A 183 0.87 16.75 -1.07
C TRP A 183 0.07 16.93 -2.36
N THR A 184 0.76 16.94 -3.48
CA THR A 184 0.15 17.03 -4.81
C THR A 184 0.79 15.98 -5.70
N VAL A 185 -0.01 15.19 -6.38
CA VAL A 185 0.47 14.21 -7.35
C VAL A 185 1.16 14.93 -8.52
N LEU A 186 2.24 14.34 -9.02
CA LEU A 186 2.91 14.81 -10.23
C LEU A 186 2.23 14.19 -11.45
N ASP A 187 1.52 15.00 -12.23
CA ASP A 187 0.71 14.58 -13.39
C ASP A 187 1.47 13.69 -14.37
N SER A 188 2.79 13.94 -14.52
CA SER A 188 3.64 13.13 -15.41
C SER A 188 3.93 11.72 -14.91
N THR A 189 3.54 11.38 -13.69
CA THR A 189 3.81 10.09 -13.06
C THR A 189 2.54 9.30 -12.76
N SER A 190 1.38 9.83 -13.13
CA SER A 190 0.09 9.21 -12.82
C SER A 190 -0.84 9.26 -14.02
N SER A 191 -1.52 8.15 -14.28
CA SER A 191 -2.64 8.10 -15.24
C SER A 191 -3.98 8.46 -14.58
N GLY A 192 -4.03 8.58 -13.24
CA GLY A 192 -5.27 8.70 -12.47
C GLY A 192 -6.10 7.41 -12.47
N THR A 193 -5.55 6.31 -12.99
CA THR A 193 -6.19 5.00 -13.06
C THR A 193 -5.33 4.01 -12.27
N PRO A 194 -5.90 3.18 -11.39
CA PRO A 194 -5.14 2.21 -10.61
C PRO A 194 -4.70 1.04 -11.52
N GLU A 195 -3.64 1.25 -12.25
CA GLU A 195 -3.01 0.27 -13.13
C GLU A 195 -1.66 -0.19 -12.55
N GLU A 196 -1.14 -1.31 -13.06
CA GLU A 196 0.16 -1.85 -12.66
C GLU A 196 1.31 -0.87 -12.94
N THR A 197 1.14 0.01 -13.93
CA THR A 197 2.12 1.02 -14.34
C THR A 197 2.21 2.23 -13.40
N ASP A 198 1.24 2.40 -12.51
CA ASP A 198 1.19 3.52 -11.56
C ASP A 198 1.93 3.23 -10.23
N ASN A 199 2.61 2.08 -10.15
CA ASN A 199 3.38 1.65 -8.96
C ASN A 199 4.85 2.04 -9.01
#